data_de465f39fe7fd430101a05cc4697b613
#
_entry.id   de465f39fe7fd430101a05cc4697b613
#
_cell.length_a   1.000
_cell.length_b   1.000
_cell.length_c   1.000
_cell.angle_alpha   90.00
_cell.angle_beta   90.00
_cell.angle_gamma   90.00
#
_symmetry.space_group_name_H-M   'P 1'
#
loop_
_entity.id
_entity.type
_entity.pdbx_description
1 polymer ?
#
loop_
_entity_poly.entity_id
_entity_poly.type
_entity_poly.pdbx_seq_one_letter_code
_entity_poly.pdbx_strand_id
1 'polypeptide(L)'
;VSLSVRGNYLSITRGYQVFTFFKTANNGIPVFLDDHVDRIVGNAQAMKMNLSYSKQDIKGLVHQTLEKNDFSKSECNVMIIFAGKAPDDISGLVSSQEVDLFIVTSPIKKYPKESYQNGISLGLYEFERIDAEVKTPYTYYGGMKAHRSLVHEGPFDEALYTSKDEILEGTTFSFFIVKNESVITPK
;
A
#
# COMPACT_ATOMS: atom_id res chain seq x y z
N VAL A 1 -10.97 5.48 -15.66
CA VAL A 1 -10.91 6.85 -15.12
C VAL A 1 -9.46 7.29 -15.11
N SER A 2 -9.14 8.43 -15.71
CA SER A 2 -7.81 9.05 -15.62
C SER A 2 -7.77 10.03 -14.47
N LEU A 3 -6.74 9.94 -13.62
CA LEU A 3 -6.44 10.94 -12.60
C LEU A 3 -5.48 11.97 -13.21
N SER A 4 -5.84 13.25 -13.15
CA SER A 4 -4.96 14.33 -13.60
C SER A 4 -4.25 14.94 -12.41
N VAL A 5 -2.92 14.81 -12.38
CA VAL A 5 -2.06 15.46 -11.38
C VAL A 5 -1.02 16.31 -12.09
N ARG A 6 -0.59 17.40 -11.48
CA ARG A 6 0.48 18.24 -12.05
C ARG A 6 1.81 17.51 -11.96
N GLY A 7 2.60 17.54 -13.03
CA GLY A 7 3.88 16.82 -13.12
C GLY A 7 4.93 17.27 -12.09
N ASN A 8 4.78 18.45 -11.48
CA ASN A 8 5.66 18.97 -10.44
C ASN A 8 5.20 18.64 -9.01
N TYR A 9 4.17 17.81 -8.83
CA TYR A 9 3.78 17.35 -7.48
C TYR A 9 4.93 16.65 -6.79
N LEU A 10 5.12 16.91 -5.51
CA LEU A 10 6.13 16.25 -4.70
C LEU A 10 5.91 14.75 -4.59
N SER A 11 4.65 14.31 -4.68
CA SER A 11 4.32 12.88 -4.77
C SER A 11 4.95 12.21 -6.01
N ILE A 12 5.06 12.92 -7.14
CA ILE A 12 5.68 12.42 -8.36
C ILE A 12 7.20 12.60 -8.32
N THR A 13 7.67 13.79 -7.96
CA THR A 13 9.08 14.15 -8.08
C THR A 13 9.95 13.67 -6.93
N ARG A 14 9.37 13.39 -5.76
CA ARG A 14 10.06 13.04 -4.51
C ARG A 14 9.42 11.88 -3.76
N GLY A 15 8.32 11.31 -4.25
CA GLY A 15 7.60 10.25 -3.55
C GLY A 15 6.92 10.72 -2.26
N TYR A 16 6.69 12.04 -2.10
CA TYR A 16 6.04 12.61 -0.90
C TYR A 16 4.55 12.29 -0.90
N GLN A 17 4.25 11.06 -0.51
CA GLN A 17 2.89 10.55 -0.38
C GLN A 17 2.84 9.39 0.62
N VAL A 18 1.67 9.17 1.17
CA VAL A 18 1.34 8.00 2.00
C VAL A 18 0.09 7.33 1.47
N PHE A 19 -0.03 6.04 1.72
CA PHE A 19 -1.22 5.32 1.28
C PHE A 19 -1.61 4.21 2.26
N THR A 20 -2.85 3.77 2.13
CA THR A 20 -3.32 2.53 2.75
C THR A 20 -4.07 1.70 1.71
N PHE A 21 -4.06 0.40 1.89
CA PHE A 21 -4.68 -0.54 0.96
C PHE A 21 -5.45 -1.59 1.76
N PHE A 22 -6.69 -1.84 1.36
CA PHE A 22 -7.57 -2.84 1.98
C PHE A 22 -8.58 -3.38 0.97
N LYS A 23 -9.34 -4.36 1.41
CA LYS A 23 -10.39 -4.99 0.61
C LYS A 23 -11.77 -4.67 1.19
N THR A 24 -12.78 -4.78 0.35
CA THR A 24 -14.15 -4.95 0.81
C THR A 24 -14.51 -6.45 0.86
N ALA A 25 -15.46 -6.80 1.72
CA ALA A 25 -16.03 -8.14 1.85
C ALA A 25 -17.56 -8.04 1.96
N ASN A 26 -18.26 -9.14 1.82
CA ASN A 26 -19.71 -9.24 2.12
C ASN A 26 -20.54 -8.09 1.53
N ASN A 27 -20.59 -7.99 0.20
CA ASN A 27 -21.34 -6.95 -0.50
C ASN A 27 -20.80 -5.51 -0.34
N GLY A 28 -19.49 -5.35 -0.42
CA GLY A 28 -18.88 -4.02 -0.47
C GLY A 28 -18.57 -3.41 0.88
N ILE A 29 -18.62 -4.18 1.98
CA ILE A 29 -18.27 -3.67 3.32
C ILE A 29 -16.75 -3.55 3.43
N PRO A 30 -16.19 -2.34 3.68
CA PRO A 30 -14.76 -2.16 3.90
C PRO A 30 -14.27 -2.93 5.12
N VAL A 31 -13.22 -3.75 4.95
CA VAL A 31 -12.64 -4.53 6.04
C VAL A 31 -11.67 -3.66 6.84
N PHE A 32 -11.86 -3.56 8.16
CA PHE A 32 -11.04 -2.76 9.08
C PHE A 32 -10.87 -1.29 8.65
N LEU A 33 -11.94 -0.64 8.17
CA LEU A 33 -11.87 0.73 7.67
C LEU A 33 -11.32 1.71 8.70
N ASP A 34 -11.70 1.56 9.97
CA ASP A 34 -11.25 2.44 11.05
C ASP A 34 -9.73 2.35 11.24
N ASP A 35 -9.18 1.16 11.30
CA ASP A 35 -7.73 0.92 11.43
C ASP A 35 -6.96 1.46 10.22
N HIS A 36 -7.51 1.30 9.02
CA HIS A 36 -6.91 1.83 7.80
C HIS A 36 -6.90 3.35 7.76
N VAL A 37 -7.98 3.99 8.21
CA VAL A 37 -8.06 5.46 8.30
C VAL A 37 -7.14 5.98 9.39
N ASP A 38 -7.07 5.32 10.55
CA ASP A 38 -6.15 5.67 11.63
C ASP A 38 -4.70 5.58 11.18
N ARG A 39 -4.34 4.51 10.49
CA ARG A 39 -2.99 4.30 9.95
C ARG A 39 -2.61 5.38 8.93
N ILE A 40 -3.46 5.69 7.95
CA ILE A 40 -3.10 6.67 6.92
C ILE A 40 -2.99 8.08 7.49
N VAL A 41 -3.83 8.45 8.45
CA VAL A 41 -3.73 9.72 9.17
C VAL A 41 -2.46 9.78 9.99
N GLY A 42 -2.10 8.72 10.72
CA GLY A 42 -0.83 8.63 11.46
C GLY A 42 0.39 8.72 10.54
N ASN A 43 0.37 8.04 9.39
CA ASN A 43 1.44 8.13 8.39
C ASN A 43 1.58 9.56 7.83
N ALA A 44 0.47 10.23 7.53
CA ALA A 44 0.49 11.62 7.07
C ALA A 44 1.08 12.57 8.12
N GLN A 45 0.75 12.36 9.40
CA GLN A 45 1.33 13.12 10.51
C GLN A 45 2.84 12.88 10.64
N ALA A 46 3.30 11.63 10.54
CA ALA A 46 4.72 11.29 10.54
C ALA A 46 5.48 11.98 9.39
N MET A 47 4.84 12.11 8.22
CA MET A 47 5.36 12.82 7.05
C MET A 47 5.15 14.34 7.11
N LYS A 48 4.64 14.89 8.21
CA LYS A 48 4.36 16.34 8.36
C LYS A 48 3.39 16.90 7.32
N MET A 49 2.45 16.11 6.86
CA MET A 49 1.40 16.53 5.93
C MET A 49 0.24 17.22 6.65
N ASN A 50 -0.26 18.31 6.10
CA ASN A 50 -1.46 18.98 6.59
C ASN A 50 -2.70 18.38 5.93
N LEU A 51 -3.54 17.74 6.74
CA LEU A 51 -4.79 17.15 6.27
C LEU A 51 -5.95 18.12 6.48
N SER A 52 -6.69 18.38 5.42
CA SER A 52 -7.96 19.14 5.47
C SER A 52 -9.17 18.24 5.71
N TYR A 53 -8.98 16.95 5.89
CA TYR A 53 -10.03 15.94 6.03
C TYR A 53 -10.03 15.36 7.45
N SER A 54 -11.19 15.31 8.08
CA SER A 54 -11.37 14.52 9.29
C SER A 54 -11.41 13.02 8.96
N LYS A 55 -11.17 12.15 9.96
CA LYS A 55 -11.33 10.70 9.79
C LYS A 55 -12.73 10.33 9.27
N GLN A 56 -13.75 11.05 9.73
CA GLN A 56 -15.13 10.81 9.32
C GLN A 56 -15.36 11.21 7.85
N ASP A 57 -14.74 12.30 7.38
CA ASP A 57 -14.81 12.71 5.98
C ASP A 57 -14.18 11.63 5.08
N ILE A 58 -13.02 11.12 5.46
CA ILE A 58 -12.32 10.06 4.72
C ILE A 58 -13.21 8.81 4.60
N LYS A 59 -13.81 8.36 5.70
CA LYS A 59 -14.74 7.22 5.69
C LYS A 59 -15.94 7.46 4.77
N GLY A 60 -16.54 8.64 4.86
CA GLY A 60 -17.66 9.04 4.00
C GLY A 60 -17.28 9.01 2.51
N LEU A 61 -16.11 9.53 2.18
CA LEU A 61 -15.60 9.52 0.80
C LEU A 61 -15.30 8.11 0.28
N VAL A 62 -14.84 7.19 1.14
CA VAL A 62 -14.68 5.77 0.77
C VAL A 62 -16.02 5.18 0.36
N HIS A 63 -17.06 5.32 1.19
CA HIS A 63 -18.40 4.79 0.88
C HIS A 63 -18.95 5.41 -0.42
N GLN A 64 -18.85 6.72 -0.59
CA GLN A 64 -19.28 7.39 -1.83
C GLN A 64 -18.50 6.88 -3.06
N THR A 65 -17.21 6.60 -2.91
CA THR A 65 -16.40 6.06 -4.01
C THR A 65 -16.86 4.65 -4.38
N LEU A 66 -17.14 3.80 -3.41
CA LEU A 66 -17.65 2.45 -3.64
C LEU A 66 -19.01 2.47 -4.36
N GLU A 67 -19.91 3.35 -3.94
CA GLU A 67 -21.21 3.51 -4.59
C GLU A 67 -21.10 3.99 -6.05
N LYS A 68 -20.28 5.02 -6.29
CA LYS A 68 -20.09 5.60 -7.63
C LYS A 68 -19.37 4.68 -8.62
N ASN A 69 -18.67 3.66 -8.15
CA ASN A 69 -17.94 2.70 -8.98
C ASN A 69 -18.60 1.30 -9.01
N ASP A 70 -19.86 1.19 -8.59
CA ASP A 70 -20.62 -0.06 -8.56
C ASP A 70 -20.03 -1.17 -7.69
N PHE A 71 -19.20 -0.81 -6.70
CA PHE A 71 -18.61 -1.74 -5.75
C PHE A 71 -19.36 -1.82 -4.40
N SER A 72 -20.49 -1.14 -4.27
CA SER A 72 -21.31 -1.23 -3.05
C SER A 72 -21.96 -2.60 -2.82
N LYS A 73 -21.93 -3.47 -3.83
CA LYS A 73 -22.51 -4.83 -3.79
C LYS A 73 -21.53 -5.93 -4.18
N SER A 74 -20.25 -5.60 -4.35
CA SER A 74 -19.22 -6.56 -4.75
C SER A 74 -17.92 -6.32 -4.00
N GLU A 75 -17.06 -7.32 -3.98
CA GLU A 75 -15.73 -7.20 -3.37
C GLU A 75 -14.78 -6.47 -4.31
N CYS A 76 -14.02 -5.54 -3.76
CA CYS A 76 -12.96 -4.83 -4.48
C CYS A 76 -11.78 -4.49 -3.58
N ASN A 77 -10.67 -4.12 -4.21
CA ASN A 77 -9.57 -3.45 -3.53
C ASN A 77 -9.88 -1.96 -3.42
N VAL A 78 -9.48 -1.36 -2.32
CA VAL A 78 -9.54 0.09 -2.08
C VAL A 78 -8.15 0.58 -1.70
N MET A 79 -7.70 1.65 -2.34
CA MET A 79 -6.48 2.36 -1.99
C MET A 79 -6.82 3.81 -1.68
N ILE A 80 -6.42 4.29 -0.52
CA ILE A 80 -6.50 5.71 -0.13
C ILE A 80 -5.09 6.27 -0.21
N ILE A 81 -4.93 7.42 -0.84
CA ILE A 81 -3.64 8.08 -1.06
C ILE A 81 -3.73 9.54 -0.64
N PHE A 82 -2.82 10.01 0.21
CA PHE A 82 -2.52 11.42 0.36
C PHE A 82 -1.27 11.74 -0.44
N ALA A 83 -1.42 12.58 -1.45
CA ALA A 83 -0.37 12.97 -2.38
C ALA A 83 0.04 14.42 -2.16
N GLY A 84 1.29 14.64 -1.81
CA GLY A 84 1.84 15.99 -1.60
C GLY A 84 1.80 16.83 -2.86
N LYS A 85 1.24 18.04 -2.73
CA LYS A 85 1.11 19.00 -3.82
C LYS A 85 2.45 19.58 -4.28
N ALA A 86 2.42 20.32 -5.37
CA ALA A 86 3.57 21.05 -5.85
C ALA A 86 4.05 22.08 -4.81
N PRO A 87 5.36 22.21 -4.61
CA PRO A 87 5.90 23.32 -3.86
C PRO A 87 5.72 24.62 -4.64
N ASP A 88 5.75 25.77 -3.94
CA ASP A 88 5.72 27.08 -4.59
C ASP A 88 7.00 27.30 -5.42
N ASP A 89 8.11 26.71 -5.00
CA ASP A 89 9.38 26.67 -5.73
C ASP A 89 9.71 25.22 -6.13
N ILE A 90 9.86 24.97 -7.43
CA ILE A 90 10.18 23.66 -7.99
C ILE A 90 11.52 23.09 -7.52
N SER A 91 12.45 23.95 -7.10
CA SER A 91 13.74 23.57 -6.55
C SER A 91 13.67 23.20 -5.06
N GLY A 92 12.59 23.57 -4.37
CA GLY A 92 12.41 23.38 -2.94
C GLY A 92 12.16 21.93 -2.52
N LEU A 93 12.76 21.54 -1.42
CA LEU A 93 12.39 20.31 -0.69
C LEU A 93 11.25 20.56 0.30
N VAL A 94 10.99 21.84 0.62
CA VAL A 94 9.93 22.23 1.56
C VAL A 94 8.65 22.38 0.78
N SER A 95 7.69 21.50 1.06
CA SER A 95 6.36 21.55 0.47
C SER A 95 5.49 22.58 1.18
N SER A 96 4.40 22.97 0.52
CA SER A 96 3.27 23.66 1.18
C SER A 96 2.63 22.82 2.30
N GLN A 97 3.09 21.59 2.52
CA GLN A 97 2.50 20.57 3.40
C GLN A 97 1.08 20.15 3.02
N GLU A 98 0.47 20.80 2.05
CA GLU A 98 -0.85 20.46 1.55
C GLU A 98 -0.82 19.18 0.71
N VAL A 99 -1.92 18.45 0.78
CA VAL A 99 -2.08 17.18 0.07
C VAL A 99 -3.39 17.12 -0.69
N ASP A 100 -3.41 16.35 -1.76
CA ASP A 100 -4.65 15.88 -2.39
C ASP A 100 -4.98 14.48 -1.91
N LEU A 101 -6.27 14.22 -1.71
CA LEU A 101 -6.79 12.91 -1.37
C LEU A 101 -7.30 12.21 -2.65
N PHE A 102 -6.79 11.01 -2.89
CA PHE A 102 -7.29 10.11 -3.92
C PHE A 102 -7.79 8.82 -3.29
N ILE A 103 -8.93 8.34 -3.76
CA ILE A 103 -9.48 7.04 -3.41
C ILE A 103 -9.68 6.26 -4.71
N VAL A 104 -8.99 5.14 -4.82
CA VAL A 104 -9.00 4.30 -6.02
C VAL A 104 -9.54 2.92 -5.68
N THR A 105 -10.44 2.43 -6.51
CA THR A 105 -10.99 1.07 -6.40
C THR A 105 -10.57 0.22 -7.61
N SER A 106 -10.38 -1.07 -7.38
CA SER A 106 -10.08 -2.03 -8.44
C SER A 106 -10.62 -3.41 -8.11
N PRO A 107 -10.93 -4.24 -9.12
CA PRO A 107 -11.34 -5.62 -8.88
C PRO A 107 -10.27 -6.40 -8.09
N ILE A 108 -10.70 -7.38 -7.27
CA ILE A 108 -9.78 -8.27 -6.57
C ILE A 108 -9.22 -9.29 -7.57
N LYS A 109 -7.90 -9.32 -7.71
CA LYS A 109 -7.22 -10.40 -8.41
C LYS A 109 -7.19 -11.64 -7.50
N LYS A 110 -7.80 -12.72 -7.92
CA LYS A 110 -7.75 -14.02 -7.23
C LYS A 110 -6.54 -14.81 -7.71
N TYR A 111 -5.85 -15.46 -6.79
CA TYR A 111 -4.83 -16.43 -7.14
C TYR A 111 -5.47 -17.70 -7.71
N PRO A 112 -4.78 -18.45 -8.59
CA PRO A 112 -5.23 -19.73 -9.06
C PRO A 112 -5.48 -20.71 -7.92
N LYS A 113 -6.44 -21.61 -8.06
CA LYS A 113 -6.72 -22.62 -7.03
C LYS A 113 -5.52 -23.51 -6.74
N GLU A 114 -4.71 -23.77 -7.74
CA GLU A 114 -3.48 -24.54 -7.67
C GLU A 114 -2.47 -23.94 -6.69
N SER A 115 -2.39 -22.62 -6.60
CA SER A 115 -1.50 -21.93 -5.63
C SER A 115 -1.90 -22.23 -4.18
N TYR A 116 -3.20 -22.42 -3.91
CA TYR A 116 -3.66 -22.79 -2.58
C TYR A 116 -3.48 -24.26 -2.25
N GLN A 117 -3.43 -25.13 -3.27
CA GLN A 117 -3.26 -26.58 -3.10
C GLN A 117 -1.80 -26.99 -3.03
N ASN A 118 -0.97 -26.42 -3.90
CA ASN A 118 0.42 -26.82 -4.11
C ASN A 118 1.42 -25.87 -3.45
N GLY A 119 0.95 -24.72 -2.95
CA GLY A 119 1.81 -23.64 -2.50
C GLY A 119 2.40 -22.84 -3.67
N ILE A 120 3.32 -21.94 -3.33
CA ILE A 120 4.07 -21.10 -4.25
C ILE A 120 5.55 -21.13 -3.87
N SER A 121 6.44 -20.89 -4.84
CA SER A 121 7.88 -20.76 -4.63
C SER A 121 8.23 -19.32 -4.25
N LEU A 122 9.08 -19.16 -3.22
CA LEU A 122 9.51 -17.86 -2.72
C LEU A 122 11.01 -17.68 -2.92
N GLY A 123 11.42 -16.59 -3.58
CA GLY A 123 12.81 -16.17 -3.70
C GLY A 123 13.21 -15.23 -2.56
N LEU A 124 14.44 -15.34 -2.07
CA LEU A 124 14.97 -14.44 -1.04
C LEU A 124 15.63 -13.23 -1.70
N TYR A 125 15.37 -12.04 -1.19
CA TYR A 125 15.94 -10.78 -1.66
C TYR A 125 16.43 -9.96 -0.49
N GLU A 126 17.73 -9.67 -0.46
CA GLU A 126 18.32 -8.85 0.59
C GLU A 126 17.89 -7.39 0.43
N PHE A 127 17.02 -6.97 1.29
CA PHE A 127 16.51 -5.59 1.34
C PHE A 127 15.77 -5.33 2.65
N GLU A 128 16.09 -4.21 3.27
CA GLU A 128 15.40 -3.69 4.44
C GLU A 128 14.76 -2.35 4.08
N ARG A 129 13.47 -2.20 4.39
CA ARG A 129 12.77 -0.94 4.09
C ARG A 129 13.22 0.17 5.03
N ILE A 130 13.53 1.32 4.46
CA ILE A 130 13.72 2.55 5.20
C ILE A 130 12.35 3.01 5.70
N ASP A 131 12.26 3.48 6.95
CA ASP A 131 11.02 3.95 7.57
C ASP A 131 9.85 2.94 7.42
N ALA A 132 10.09 1.68 7.76
CA ALA A 132 9.14 0.57 7.56
C ALA A 132 7.78 0.81 8.23
N GLU A 133 7.71 1.65 9.25
CA GLU A 133 6.49 2.03 9.97
C GLU A 133 5.59 2.97 9.15
N VAL A 134 6.15 3.70 8.18
CA VAL A 134 5.39 4.63 7.33
C VAL A 134 5.09 3.98 5.98
N LYS A 135 3.81 3.83 5.66
CA LYS A 135 3.40 3.23 4.39
C LYS A 135 3.44 4.25 3.26
N THR A 136 4.57 4.31 2.58
CA THR A 136 4.87 5.25 1.49
C THR A 136 5.47 4.51 0.29
N PRO A 137 5.27 4.98 -0.96
CA PRO A 137 5.72 4.28 -2.15
C PRO A 137 7.21 4.07 -2.27
N TYR A 138 8.04 4.96 -1.77
CA TYR A 138 9.49 4.80 -1.89
C TYR A 138 10.02 3.56 -1.13
N THR A 139 9.28 3.09 -0.10
CA THR A 139 9.62 1.85 0.58
C THR A 139 9.39 0.61 -0.29
N TYR A 140 8.66 0.74 -1.41
CA TYR A 140 8.40 -0.35 -2.36
C TYR A 140 9.43 -0.49 -3.48
N TYR A 141 10.42 0.39 -3.55
CA TYR A 141 11.48 0.32 -4.56
C TYR A 141 12.21 -1.04 -4.55
N GLY A 142 12.57 -1.54 -3.37
CA GLY A 142 13.17 -2.86 -3.22
C GLY A 142 12.26 -3.99 -3.75
N GLY A 143 10.95 -3.89 -3.49
CA GLY A 143 9.96 -4.85 -3.99
C GLY A 143 9.85 -4.87 -5.50
N MET A 144 9.89 -3.71 -6.15
CA MET A 144 9.90 -3.65 -7.60
C MET A 144 11.15 -4.32 -8.19
N LYS A 145 12.32 -4.12 -7.58
CA LYS A 145 13.56 -4.79 -7.98
C LYS A 145 13.52 -6.29 -7.73
N ALA A 146 13.08 -6.71 -6.54
CA ALA A 146 12.92 -8.12 -6.19
C ALA A 146 11.95 -8.82 -7.15
N HIS A 147 10.80 -8.23 -7.41
CA HIS A 147 9.82 -8.77 -8.34
C HIS A 147 10.37 -8.88 -9.76
N ARG A 148 11.11 -7.87 -10.22
CA ARG A 148 11.72 -7.92 -11.54
C ARG A 148 12.71 -9.07 -11.67
N SER A 149 13.64 -9.21 -10.72
CA SER A 149 14.74 -10.19 -10.81
C SER A 149 14.32 -11.61 -10.44
N LEU A 150 13.46 -11.78 -9.44
CA LEU A 150 13.13 -13.11 -8.91
C LEU A 150 11.86 -13.70 -9.52
N VAL A 151 10.85 -12.87 -9.82
CA VAL A 151 9.55 -13.33 -10.30
C VAL A 151 9.46 -13.22 -11.82
N HIS A 152 9.74 -12.04 -12.36
CA HIS A 152 9.57 -11.81 -13.81
C HIS A 152 10.69 -12.46 -14.65
N GLU A 153 11.93 -12.36 -14.22
CA GLU A 153 13.12 -12.88 -14.91
C GLU A 153 13.63 -14.19 -14.29
N GLY A 154 13.21 -14.52 -13.06
CA GLY A 154 13.59 -15.70 -12.31
C GLY A 154 12.49 -16.75 -12.23
N PRO A 155 12.74 -17.84 -11.47
CA PRO A 155 11.83 -18.99 -11.39
C PRO A 155 10.85 -18.94 -10.22
N PHE A 156 10.76 -17.84 -9.47
CA PHE A 156 9.95 -17.75 -8.25
C PHE A 156 8.59 -17.11 -8.52
N ASP A 157 7.61 -17.46 -7.71
CA ASP A 157 6.26 -16.88 -7.78
C ASP A 157 6.15 -15.56 -7.02
N GLU A 158 6.91 -15.43 -5.91
CA GLU A 158 6.93 -14.22 -5.06
C GLU A 158 8.31 -14.07 -4.39
N ALA A 159 8.53 -12.93 -3.73
CA ALA A 159 9.78 -12.63 -3.05
C ALA A 159 9.59 -12.28 -1.57
N LEU A 160 10.52 -12.74 -0.73
CA LEU A 160 10.67 -12.39 0.68
C LEU A 160 11.89 -11.50 0.88
N TYR A 161 11.74 -10.44 1.67
CA TYR A 161 12.88 -9.64 2.11
C TYR A 161 13.64 -10.31 3.24
N THR A 162 14.95 -10.23 3.14
CA THR A 162 15.86 -10.68 4.17
C THR A 162 16.83 -9.58 4.55
N SER A 163 17.31 -9.57 5.77
CA SER A 163 18.40 -8.73 6.26
C SER A 163 19.13 -9.48 7.38
N LYS A 164 20.45 -9.57 7.31
CA LYS A 164 21.30 -10.18 8.35
C LYS A 164 20.80 -11.55 8.82
N ASP A 165 20.52 -12.43 7.87
CA ASP A 165 20.04 -13.81 8.09
C ASP A 165 18.62 -13.91 8.68
N GLU A 166 17.87 -12.81 8.76
CA GLU A 166 16.47 -12.80 9.17
C GLU A 166 15.54 -12.63 7.98
N ILE A 167 14.37 -13.28 8.03
CA ILE A 167 13.30 -13.05 7.07
C ILE A 167 12.38 -11.96 7.65
N LEU A 168 12.19 -10.88 6.90
CA LEU A 168 11.45 -9.72 7.38
C LEU A 168 9.98 -9.78 6.98
N GLU A 169 9.68 -9.80 5.70
CA GLU A 169 8.32 -9.79 5.15
C GLU A 169 8.31 -10.13 3.66
N GLY A 170 7.14 -10.31 3.07
CA GLY A 170 6.98 -10.33 1.62
C GLY A 170 6.95 -8.93 1.02
N THR A 171 7.12 -8.83 -0.30
CA THR A 171 7.12 -7.54 -1.02
C THR A 171 5.82 -6.75 -0.82
N THR A 172 4.68 -7.43 -0.71
CA THR A 172 3.34 -6.84 -0.51
C THR A 172 2.48 -7.62 0.49
N PHE A 173 3.05 -8.59 1.19
CA PHE A 173 2.35 -9.49 2.09
C PHE A 173 3.16 -9.79 3.34
N SER A 174 2.47 -10.13 4.43
CA SER A 174 3.07 -10.73 5.62
C SER A 174 3.11 -12.24 5.47
N PHE A 175 4.02 -12.92 6.18
CA PHE A 175 4.09 -14.37 6.17
C PHE A 175 4.03 -14.93 7.60
N PHE A 176 3.72 -16.22 7.65
CA PHE A 176 3.68 -17.00 8.89
C PHE A 176 4.44 -18.30 8.68
N ILE A 177 5.12 -18.75 9.73
CA ILE A 177 5.69 -20.09 9.76
C ILE A 177 4.98 -20.92 10.83
N VAL A 178 4.81 -22.21 10.55
CA VAL A 178 4.30 -23.17 11.52
C VAL A 178 5.46 -24.02 12.01
N LYS A 179 5.73 -23.95 13.31
CA LYS A 179 6.82 -24.72 13.95
C LYS A 179 6.35 -25.21 15.30
N ASN A 180 6.44 -26.54 15.54
CA ASN A 180 6.04 -27.15 16.80
C ASN A 180 4.61 -26.73 17.24
N GLU A 181 3.64 -26.84 16.34
CA GLU A 181 2.22 -26.48 16.55
C GLU A 181 1.98 -24.99 16.85
N SER A 182 2.99 -24.15 16.72
CA SER A 182 2.89 -22.70 16.91
C SER A 182 2.96 -21.96 15.59
N VAL A 183 2.16 -20.90 15.46
CA VAL A 183 2.19 -19.98 14.34
C VAL A 183 3.04 -18.77 14.74
N ILE A 184 4.06 -18.49 13.95
CA ILE A 184 5.04 -17.42 14.19
C ILE A 184 5.01 -16.46 13.00
N THR A 185 5.03 -15.15 13.28
CA THR A 185 5.15 -14.10 12.28
C THR A 185 6.16 -13.04 12.76
N PRO A 186 6.83 -12.31 11.88
CA PRO A 186 7.65 -11.18 12.26
C PRO A 186 6.83 -10.11 13.02
N LYS A 187 7.53 -9.32 13.84
CA LYS A 187 6.92 -8.20 14.57
C LYS A 187 6.64 -7.02 13.64
#